data_16ffc1ed5c89dc7bdc3cc813821005d0
#
_entry.id   16ffc1ed5c89dc7bdc3cc813821005d0
#
_cell.length_a   1.000
_cell.length_b   1.000
_cell.length_c   1.000
_cell.angle_alpha   90.00
_cell.angle_beta   90.00
_cell.angle_gamma   90.00
#
_symmetry.space_group_name_H-M   'P 1'
#
loop_
_entity.id
_entity.type
_entity.pdbx_description
1 polymer ?
#
loop_
_entity_poly.entity_id
_entity_poly.type
_entity_poly.pdbx_seq_one_letter_code
_entity_poly.pdbx_strand_id
1 'polypeptide(L)'
;MAEPPEIRYVSCGGRDLVYALVGSGTAGFVRYMDLVAHLDLMWTDPAWQQQSERFGEVWCAPFFQMRGIGQSEPVERLPTLEEQAQDIATVMDAVGLERAWVYASGATGPGAVMFAAMYPDRVDGLALNCPFLSGPLADDPDLTGWEPGEASRWAESWLEVADDWGSGKMVDLWDPVIASPRVCRQAALLERTSASRAVAKAYIDAALRTDVSRIAPQVQCPVHVLHMPANTLPEPVSRHAAGLFPAGELHVLRPSEPGMSFGESLAPVWEHNAALITGRAVPPADRLMATVMFEDVVGSTNL
;
A
#
# COMPACT_ATOMS: atom_id res chain seq x y z
N MET A 1 -1.55 17.14 -17.04
CA MET A 1 -0.93 15.96 -16.37
C MET A 1 0.19 16.49 -15.52
N ALA A 2 0.21 16.17 -14.22
CA ALA A 2 1.31 16.52 -13.35
C ALA A 2 2.61 15.88 -13.86
N GLU A 3 3.71 16.58 -13.70
CA GLU A 3 5.03 15.96 -13.92
C GLU A 3 5.26 14.87 -12.88
N PRO A 4 5.87 13.71 -13.26
CA PRO A 4 6.23 12.69 -12.30
C PRO A 4 7.20 13.29 -11.26
N PRO A 5 7.10 12.91 -9.98
CA PRO A 5 8.02 13.39 -8.97
C PRO A 5 9.43 12.88 -9.27
N GLU A 6 10.42 13.69 -8.88
CA GLU A 6 11.83 13.33 -9.01
C GLU A 6 12.14 12.07 -8.19
N ILE A 7 12.75 11.09 -8.82
CA ILE A 7 13.28 9.90 -8.16
C ILE A 7 14.57 10.24 -7.43
N ARG A 8 14.64 9.88 -6.15
CA ARG A 8 15.76 10.12 -5.26
C ARG A 8 16.21 8.84 -4.58
N TYR A 9 17.43 8.84 -4.09
CA TYR A 9 18.03 7.70 -3.40
C TYR A 9 18.57 8.12 -2.04
N VAL A 10 18.50 7.20 -1.07
CA VAL A 10 19.15 7.34 0.23
C VAL A 10 19.80 6.02 0.61
N SER A 11 21.03 6.07 1.12
CA SER A 11 21.72 4.86 1.56
C SER A 11 21.35 4.48 2.98
N CYS A 12 20.93 3.24 3.17
CA CYS A 12 20.63 2.64 4.47
C CYS A 12 21.36 1.31 4.62
N GLY A 13 22.29 1.22 5.58
CA GLY A 13 23.08 0.01 5.79
C GLY A 13 23.94 -0.40 4.58
N GLY A 14 24.39 0.59 3.77
CA GLY A 14 25.19 0.35 2.56
C GLY A 14 24.37 -0.12 1.36
N ARG A 15 23.05 0.07 1.36
CA ARG A 15 22.11 -0.23 0.28
C ARG A 15 21.28 1.00 -0.04
N ASP A 16 21.05 1.25 -1.32
CA ASP A 16 20.25 2.39 -1.77
C ASP A 16 18.76 2.07 -1.79
N LEU A 17 18.00 2.88 -1.07
CA LEU A 17 16.54 2.91 -1.11
C LEU A 17 16.08 4.01 -2.06
N VAL A 18 15.12 3.69 -2.91
CA VAL A 18 14.51 4.69 -3.79
C VAL A 18 13.28 5.30 -3.14
N TYR A 19 13.12 6.59 -3.31
CA TYR A 19 11.92 7.32 -2.91
C TYR A 19 11.62 8.47 -3.87
N ALA A 20 10.37 8.93 -3.82
CA ALA A 20 9.94 10.16 -4.48
C ALA A 20 9.17 11.01 -3.49
N LEU A 21 9.37 12.34 -3.51
CA LEU A 21 8.56 13.27 -2.72
C LEU A 21 7.28 13.59 -3.46
N VAL A 22 6.14 13.32 -2.83
CA VAL A 22 4.81 13.58 -3.36
C VAL A 22 4.12 14.64 -2.53
N GLY A 23 3.75 15.73 -3.18
CA GLY A 23 3.10 16.86 -2.53
C GLY A 23 4.05 17.96 -2.05
N SER A 24 3.44 19.04 -1.54
CA SER A 24 4.14 20.24 -1.07
C SER A 24 3.55 20.78 0.25
N GLY A 25 2.65 20.02 0.88
CA GLY A 25 2.07 20.35 2.18
C GLY A 25 3.08 20.21 3.32
N THR A 26 2.65 20.52 4.53
CA THR A 26 3.53 20.58 5.72
C THR A 26 3.38 19.39 6.66
N ALA A 27 2.36 18.55 6.48
CA ALA A 27 2.16 17.42 7.35
C ALA A 27 3.17 16.29 7.04
N GLY A 28 3.77 15.73 8.09
CA GLY A 28 4.63 14.57 7.98
C GLY A 28 3.80 13.32 7.66
N PHE A 29 4.05 12.74 6.49
CA PHE A 29 3.42 11.49 6.07
C PHE A 29 4.45 10.66 5.31
N VAL A 30 4.54 9.37 5.59
CA VAL A 30 5.43 8.43 4.91
C VAL A 30 4.57 7.34 4.30
N ARG A 31 4.78 7.03 3.02
CA ARG A 31 4.17 5.89 2.36
C ARG A 31 5.21 4.79 2.14
N TYR A 32 5.17 3.78 2.98
CA TYR A 32 5.96 2.56 2.81
C TYR A 32 5.23 1.65 1.81
N MET A 33 5.78 1.58 0.59
CA MET A 33 5.12 0.91 -0.52
C MET A 33 5.33 -0.59 -0.46
N ASP A 34 4.28 -1.33 -0.81
CA ASP A 34 4.26 -2.79 -0.78
C ASP A 34 4.99 -3.39 -2.00
N LEU A 35 4.94 -4.70 -2.11
CA LEU A 35 5.64 -5.56 -3.06
C LEU A 35 5.43 -5.18 -4.54
N VAL A 36 4.27 -4.67 -4.88
CA VAL A 36 3.94 -4.22 -6.23
C VAL A 36 4.01 -2.69 -6.28
N ALA A 37 5.23 -2.19 -6.42
CA ALA A 37 5.51 -0.77 -6.44
C ALA A 37 6.63 -0.45 -7.42
N HIS A 38 6.34 0.41 -8.39
CA HIS A 38 7.32 1.02 -9.26
C HIS A 38 6.92 2.48 -9.47
N LEU A 39 7.70 3.40 -8.90
CA LEU A 39 7.31 4.81 -8.81
C LEU A 39 6.96 5.42 -10.17
N ASP A 40 7.79 5.22 -11.21
CA ASP A 40 7.50 5.76 -12.54
C ASP A 40 6.23 5.16 -13.16
N LEU A 41 6.02 3.83 -13.01
CA LEU A 41 4.86 3.18 -13.63
C LEU A 41 3.55 3.51 -12.91
N MET A 42 3.57 3.64 -11.59
CA MET A 42 2.38 4.07 -10.84
C MET A 42 1.95 5.47 -11.28
N TRP A 43 2.91 6.32 -11.65
CA TRP A 43 2.64 7.66 -12.17
C TRP A 43 2.03 7.66 -13.56
N THR A 44 2.00 6.54 -14.27
CA THR A 44 1.29 6.42 -15.55
C THR A 44 -0.21 6.24 -15.41
N ASP A 45 -0.72 5.94 -14.18
CA ASP A 45 -2.15 5.86 -13.90
C ASP A 45 -2.72 7.28 -13.64
N PRO A 46 -3.64 7.78 -14.49
CA PRO A 46 -4.23 9.12 -14.30
C PRO A 46 -4.92 9.31 -12.95
N ALA A 47 -5.53 8.26 -12.39
CA ALA A 47 -6.18 8.33 -11.10
C ALA A 47 -5.16 8.47 -9.97
N TRP A 48 -4.01 7.82 -10.08
CA TRP A 48 -2.90 8.01 -9.16
C TRP A 48 -2.36 9.45 -9.18
N GLN A 49 -2.16 10.03 -10.38
CA GLN A 49 -1.78 11.44 -10.54
C GLN A 49 -2.81 12.36 -9.88
N GLN A 50 -4.09 12.15 -10.19
CA GLN A 50 -5.18 12.96 -9.64
C GLN A 50 -5.23 12.90 -8.10
N GLN A 51 -5.06 11.73 -7.49
CA GLN A 51 -5.01 11.62 -6.04
C GLN A 51 -3.79 12.34 -5.47
N SER A 52 -2.64 12.20 -6.12
CA SER A 52 -1.41 12.88 -5.69
C SER A 52 -1.52 14.40 -5.78
N GLU A 53 -2.15 14.94 -6.81
CA GLU A 53 -2.44 16.37 -6.93
C GLU A 53 -3.43 16.83 -5.84
N ARG A 54 -4.54 16.11 -5.69
CA ARG A 54 -5.63 16.43 -4.75
C ARG A 54 -5.15 16.49 -3.30
N PHE A 55 -4.30 15.57 -2.90
CA PHE A 55 -3.83 15.46 -1.51
C PHE A 55 -2.42 16.02 -1.30
N GLY A 56 -1.73 16.39 -2.37
CA GLY A 56 -0.38 16.93 -2.29
C GLY A 56 -0.27 18.29 -1.58
N GLU A 57 -1.38 19.00 -1.37
CA GLU A 57 -1.41 20.21 -0.54
C GLU A 57 -1.47 19.89 0.96
N VAL A 58 -1.87 18.68 1.33
CA VAL A 58 -1.98 18.24 2.72
C VAL A 58 -0.61 17.85 3.29
N TRP A 59 0.14 17.04 2.54
CA TRP A 59 1.42 16.48 2.96
C TRP A 59 2.55 16.72 1.96
N CYS A 60 3.78 16.62 2.46
CA CYS A 60 4.96 16.35 1.66
C CYS A 60 5.46 14.96 2.08
N ALA A 61 5.18 13.95 1.27
CA ALA A 61 5.34 12.56 1.65
C ALA A 61 6.43 11.87 0.82
N PRO A 62 7.45 11.27 1.44
CA PRO A 62 8.27 10.29 0.75
C PRO A 62 7.44 9.01 0.50
N PHE A 63 7.29 8.65 -0.76
CA PHE A 63 6.81 7.36 -1.20
C PHE A 63 8.04 6.53 -1.49
N PHE A 64 8.31 5.49 -0.71
CA PHE A 64 9.54 4.72 -0.88
C PHE A 64 9.27 3.22 -1.01
N GLN A 65 10.14 2.56 -1.75
CA GLN A 65 10.06 1.16 -2.09
C GLN A 65 10.92 0.32 -1.14
N MET A 66 10.44 -0.88 -0.84
CA MET A 66 11.19 -1.87 -0.06
C MET A 66 12.55 -2.17 -0.73
N ARG A 67 13.51 -2.66 0.04
CA ARG A 67 14.79 -3.19 -0.50
C ARG A 67 14.53 -4.27 -1.53
N GLY A 68 15.22 -4.19 -2.66
CA GLY A 68 15.07 -5.16 -3.75
C GLY A 68 13.76 -5.08 -4.54
N ILE A 69 12.92 -4.09 -4.26
CA ILE A 69 11.66 -3.83 -4.96
C ILE A 69 11.80 -2.59 -5.82
N GLY A 70 11.28 -2.68 -7.05
CA GLY A 70 11.28 -1.59 -8.02
C GLY A 70 12.69 -1.12 -8.36
N GLN A 71 12.98 0.12 -8.01
CA GLN A 71 14.25 0.79 -8.30
C GLN A 71 15.20 0.81 -7.09
N SER A 72 14.79 0.27 -5.93
CA SER A 72 15.68 0.07 -4.78
C SER A 72 16.72 -1.01 -5.07
N GLU A 73 17.90 -0.88 -4.45
CA GLU A 73 19.01 -1.79 -4.71
C GLU A 73 18.64 -3.26 -4.43
N PRO A 74 19.02 -4.20 -5.31
CA PRO A 74 18.79 -5.62 -5.12
C PRO A 74 19.40 -6.16 -3.83
N VAL A 75 18.76 -7.15 -3.23
CA VAL A 75 19.18 -7.76 -1.98
C VAL A 75 19.58 -9.22 -2.14
N GLU A 76 20.58 -9.66 -1.39
CA GLU A 76 20.99 -11.07 -1.32
C GLU A 76 20.12 -11.86 -0.31
N ARG A 77 19.60 -11.18 0.69
CA ARG A 77 18.63 -11.67 1.68
C ARG A 77 17.58 -10.61 1.94
N LEU A 78 16.42 -11.04 2.38
CA LEU A 78 15.38 -10.10 2.82
C LEU A 78 15.81 -9.33 4.07
N PRO A 79 15.42 -8.06 4.21
CA PRO A 79 15.63 -7.30 5.43
C PRO A 79 14.82 -7.90 6.60
N THR A 80 15.37 -7.85 7.81
CA THR A 80 14.61 -8.13 9.02
C THR A 80 13.58 -7.02 9.27
N LEU A 81 12.66 -7.22 10.22
CA LEU A 81 11.69 -6.17 10.57
C LEU A 81 12.38 -4.93 11.17
N GLU A 82 13.46 -5.12 11.93
CA GLU A 82 14.27 -4.03 12.47
C GLU A 82 14.99 -3.25 11.36
N GLU A 83 15.49 -3.92 10.34
CA GLU A 83 16.07 -3.28 9.16
C GLU A 83 15.02 -2.51 8.36
N GLN A 84 13.79 -3.05 8.23
CA GLN A 84 12.66 -2.33 7.62
C GLN A 84 12.27 -1.09 8.44
N ALA A 85 12.26 -1.19 9.77
CA ALA A 85 12.03 -0.05 10.65
C ALA A 85 13.12 1.02 10.48
N GLN A 86 14.37 0.61 10.35
CA GLN A 86 15.48 1.53 10.10
C GLN A 86 15.39 2.18 8.70
N ASP A 87 14.88 1.47 7.70
CA ASP A 87 14.64 2.03 6.37
C ASP A 87 13.63 3.19 6.44
N ILE A 88 12.53 3.02 7.17
CA ILE A 88 11.54 4.08 7.39
C ILE A 88 12.21 5.30 8.05
N ALA A 89 12.96 5.08 9.14
CA ALA A 89 13.67 6.15 9.84
C ALA A 89 14.66 6.89 8.92
N THR A 90 15.44 6.13 8.13
CA THR A 90 16.45 6.69 7.21
C THR A 90 15.80 7.55 6.12
N VAL A 91 14.67 7.11 5.55
CA VAL A 91 13.93 7.89 4.55
C VAL A 91 13.36 9.15 5.18
N MET A 92 12.82 9.08 6.41
CA MET A 92 12.36 10.26 7.15
C MET A 92 13.49 11.28 7.37
N ASP A 93 14.67 10.81 7.77
CA ASP A 93 15.83 11.66 7.99
C ASP A 93 16.29 12.35 6.70
N ALA A 94 16.29 11.62 5.58
CA ALA A 94 16.67 12.15 4.27
C ALA A 94 15.78 13.30 3.79
N VAL A 95 14.53 13.35 4.26
CA VAL A 95 13.57 14.40 3.90
C VAL A 95 13.28 15.39 5.03
N GLY A 96 13.99 15.27 6.16
CA GLY A 96 13.88 16.18 7.30
C GLY A 96 12.58 16.02 8.11
N LEU A 97 11.94 14.85 8.08
CA LEU A 97 10.77 14.55 8.89
C LEU A 97 11.18 14.06 10.30
N GLU A 98 10.96 14.87 11.32
CA GLU A 98 11.17 14.46 12.71
C GLU A 98 10.12 13.46 13.17
N ARG A 99 8.85 13.69 12.80
CA ARG A 99 7.71 12.83 13.09
C ARG A 99 6.80 12.72 11.85
N ALA A 100 6.10 11.60 11.72
CA ALA A 100 5.17 11.40 10.63
C ALA A 100 4.06 10.38 10.96
N TRP A 101 2.94 10.47 10.25
CA TRP A 101 2.06 9.33 10.02
C TRP A 101 2.74 8.37 9.04
N VAL A 102 2.70 7.07 9.35
CA VAL A 102 3.24 6.04 8.47
C VAL A 102 2.10 5.19 7.90
N TYR A 103 1.99 5.22 6.58
CA TYR A 103 1.10 4.31 5.86
C TYR A 103 1.88 3.09 5.37
N ALA A 104 1.28 1.92 5.60
CA ALA A 104 1.77 0.64 5.08
C ALA A 104 0.59 -0.24 4.67
N SER A 105 0.81 -1.20 3.78
CA SER A 105 -0.22 -2.14 3.34
C SER A 105 0.33 -3.57 3.28
N GLY A 106 -0.55 -4.55 3.45
CA GLY A 106 -0.20 -5.95 3.27
C GLY A 106 1.09 -6.35 3.98
N ALA A 107 2.09 -6.72 3.20
CA ALA A 107 3.38 -7.24 3.67
C ALA A 107 4.28 -6.18 4.33
N THR A 108 4.05 -4.88 4.11
CA THR A 108 4.82 -3.80 4.77
C THR A 108 4.29 -3.42 6.15
N GLY A 109 3.07 -3.85 6.49
CA GLY A 109 2.46 -3.61 7.79
C GLY A 109 3.35 -4.00 8.97
N PRO A 110 3.92 -5.20 9.02
CA PRO A 110 4.82 -5.62 10.11
C PRO A 110 6.03 -4.72 10.30
N GLY A 111 6.66 -4.25 9.21
CA GLY A 111 7.78 -3.31 9.27
C GLY A 111 7.39 -1.96 9.86
N ALA A 112 6.19 -1.45 9.54
CA ALA A 112 5.65 -0.23 10.13
C ALA A 112 5.31 -0.39 11.62
N VAL A 113 4.80 -1.55 12.04
CA VAL A 113 4.56 -1.87 13.45
C VAL A 113 5.89 -1.91 14.22
N MET A 114 6.91 -2.57 13.66
CA MET A 114 8.25 -2.59 14.25
C MET A 114 8.83 -1.18 14.37
N PHE A 115 8.67 -0.35 13.33
CA PHE A 115 9.10 1.06 13.38
C PHE A 115 8.45 1.82 14.53
N ALA A 116 7.13 1.71 14.70
CA ALA A 116 6.41 2.41 15.75
C ALA A 116 6.80 1.93 17.17
N ALA A 117 7.13 0.64 17.31
CA ALA A 117 7.62 0.09 18.57
C ALA A 117 9.07 0.52 18.91
N MET A 118 9.95 0.58 17.89
CA MET A 118 11.37 0.96 18.07
C MET A 118 11.57 2.47 18.18
N TYR A 119 10.75 3.26 17.49
CA TYR A 119 10.92 4.72 17.39
C TYR A 119 9.63 5.48 17.77
N PRO A 120 9.10 5.28 19.00
CA PRO A 120 7.80 5.86 19.39
C PRO A 120 7.75 7.39 19.31
N ASP A 121 8.90 8.08 19.47
CA ASP A 121 9.00 9.53 19.34
C ASP A 121 9.00 10.04 17.88
N ARG A 122 9.11 9.14 16.90
CA ARG A 122 9.19 9.47 15.49
C ARG A 122 7.85 9.25 14.74
N VAL A 123 6.83 8.68 15.40
CA VAL A 123 5.56 8.30 14.78
C VAL A 123 4.40 9.06 15.41
N ASP A 124 3.59 9.73 14.56
CA ASP A 124 2.34 10.37 14.97
C ASP A 124 1.17 9.39 14.98
N GLY A 125 1.23 8.38 14.11
CA GLY A 125 0.29 7.29 14.03
C GLY A 125 0.58 6.35 12.86
N LEU A 126 -0.10 5.22 12.85
CA LEU A 126 -0.05 4.24 11.76
C LEU A 126 -1.39 4.18 11.03
N ALA A 127 -1.33 4.12 9.70
CA ALA A 127 -2.45 3.77 8.83
C ALA A 127 -2.09 2.47 8.10
N LEU A 128 -2.69 1.36 8.52
CA LEU A 128 -2.36 0.02 8.04
C LEU A 128 -3.49 -0.52 7.17
N ASN A 129 -3.27 -0.64 5.87
CA ASN A 129 -4.28 -1.11 4.92
C ASN A 129 -4.19 -2.63 4.72
N CYS A 130 -5.20 -3.37 5.14
CA CYS A 130 -5.27 -4.84 5.06
C CYS A 130 -3.92 -5.50 5.48
N PRO A 131 -3.37 -5.19 6.68
CA PRO A 131 -2.02 -5.59 7.05
C PRO A 131 -1.94 -7.07 7.38
N PHE A 132 -0.81 -7.71 7.03
CA PHE A 132 -0.51 -9.10 7.40
C PHE A 132 0.26 -9.11 8.73
N LEU A 133 -0.43 -8.98 9.87
CA LEU A 133 0.23 -8.87 11.18
C LEU A 133 0.55 -10.23 11.83
N SER A 134 -0.25 -11.26 11.54
CA SER A 134 0.04 -12.65 11.89
C SER A 134 -0.17 -13.52 10.64
N GLY A 135 0.92 -13.91 10.01
CA GLY A 135 0.89 -14.73 8.80
C GLY A 135 0.45 -16.16 9.10
N PRO A 136 -0.42 -16.76 8.27
CA PRO A 136 -0.95 -18.11 8.53
C PRO A 136 0.08 -19.22 8.58
N LEU A 137 1.29 -19.00 8.07
CA LEU A 137 2.40 -19.96 8.05
C LEU A 137 3.48 -19.64 9.10
N ALA A 138 3.22 -18.74 10.04
CA ALA A 138 4.10 -18.52 11.18
C ALA A 138 4.17 -19.77 12.08
N ASP A 139 5.18 -19.85 12.95
CA ASP A 139 5.36 -21.03 13.84
C ASP A 139 4.21 -21.20 14.84
N ASP A 140 3.61 -20.11 15.32
CA ASP A 140 2.48 -20.09 16.26
C ASP A 140 1.51 -18.96 15.84
N PRO A 141 0.78 -19.15 14.70
CA PRO A 141 0.01 -18.07 14.12
C PRO A 141 -1.23 -17.75 14.94
N ASP A 142 -1.50 -16.47 15.16
CA ASP A 142 -2.79 -16.01 15.65
C ASP A 142 -3.81 -16.00 14.50
N LEU A 143 -4.65 -17.04 14.46
CA LEU A 143 -5.66 -17.21 13.43
C LEU A 143 -7.04 -16.65 13.85
N THR A 144 -7.09 -15.77 14.83
CA THR A 144 -8.34 -15.13 15.25
C THR A 144 -8.93 -14.32 14.09
N GLY A 145 -10.21 -14.55 13.82
CA GLY A 145 -10.94 -13.92 12.71
C GLY A 145 -10.96 -14.73 11.42
N TRP A 146 -10.22 -15.84 11.34
CA TRP A 146 -10.30 -16.79 10.23
C TRP A 146 -11.32 -17.88 10.50
N GLU A 147 -12.04 -18.29 9.46
CA GLU A 147 -12.85 -19.51 9.49
C GLU A 147 -11.95 -20.76 9.37
N PRO A 148 -12.38 -21.93 9.86
CA PRO A 148 -11.58 -23.16 9.80
C PRO A 148 -11.10 -23.47 8.37
N GLY A 149 -9.78 -23.58 8.19
CA GLY A 149 -9.11 -23.85 6.91
C GLY A 149 -9.08 -22.68 5.92
N GLU A 150 -9.66 -21.54 6.25
CA GLU A 150 -9.65 -20.35 5.37
C GLU A 150 -8.25 -19.75 5.28
N ALA A 151 -7.57 -19.60 6.42
CA ALA A 151 -6.21 -19.08 6.49
C ALA A 151 -5.22 -19.87 5.60
N SER A 152 -5.32 -21.20 5.61
CA SER A 152 -4.47 -22.06 4.77
C SER A 152 -4.75 -21.85 3.29
N ARG A 153 -6.04 -21.82 2.88
CA ARG A 153 -6.42 -21.56 1.48
C ARG A 153 -5.97 -20.18 1.01
N TRP A 154 -6.10 -19.17 1.87
CA TRP A 154 -5.63 -17.82 1.56
C TRP A 154 -4.11 -17.79 1.38
N ALA A 155 -3.35 -18.45 2.25
CA ALA A 155 -1.90 -18.57 2.09
C ALA A 155 -1.50 -19.32 0.80
N GLU A 156 -2.19 -20.41 0.47
CA GLU A 156 -2.00 -21.16 -0.77
C GLU A 156 -2.23 -20.27 -2.00
N SER A 157 -3.28 -19.45 -2.01
CA SER A 157 -3.55 -18.52 -3.10
C SER A 157 -2.42 -17.49 -3.30
N TRP A 158 -1.82 -16.98 -2.22
CA TRP A 158 -0.66 -16.09 -2.32
C TRP A 158 0.59 -16.81 -2.84
N LEU A 159 0.81 -18.07 -2.46
CA LEU A 159 1.91 -18.88 -3.00
C LEU A 159 1.71 -19.19 -4.49
N GLU A 160 0.47 -19.42 -4.93
CA GLU A 160 0.15 -19.58 -6.36
C GLU A 160 0.43 -18.29 -7.15
N VAL A 161 0.08 -17.12 -6.61
CA VAL A 161 0.44 -15.82 -7.23
C VAL A 161 1.96 -15.67 -7.31
N ALA A 162 2.69 -16.05 -6.26
CA ALA A 162 4.16 -16.01 -6.25
C ALA A 162 4.77 -16.94 -7.32
N ASP A 163 4.18 -18.10 -7.52
CA ASP A 163 4.62 -19.06 -8.54
C ASP A 163 4.26 -18.63 -9.97
N ASP A 164 3.25 -17.78 -10.16
CA ASP A 164 2.82 -17.22 -11.44
C ASP A 164 3.10 -15.69 -11.54
N TRP A 165 4.10 -15.22 -10.81
CA TRP A 165 4.47 -13.80 -10.73
C TRP A 165 4.72 -13.19 -12.11
N GLY A 166 4.11 -12.06 -12.38
CA GLY A 166 4.14 -11.38 -13.67
C GLY A 166 2.94 -11.65 -14.55
N SER A 167 1.94 -12.42 -14.06
CA SER A 167 0.68 -12.72 -14.75
C SER A 167 -0.41 -11.68 -14.51
N GLY A 168 -0.32 -10.89 -13.42
CA GLY A 168 -1.34 -9.96 -12.97
C GLY A 168 -2.40 -10.57 -12.05
N LYS A 169 -2.23 -11.81 -11.65
CA LYS A 169 -3.17 -12.52 -10.75
C LYS A 169 -3.22 -11.95 -9.34
N MET A 170 -2.23 -11.15 -8.93
CA MET A 170 -2.29 -10.47 -7.64
C MET A 170 -3.59 -9.66 -7.48
N VAL A 171 -4.14 -9.12 -8.56
CA VAL A 171 -5.41 -8.38 -8.52
C VAL A 171 -6.56 -9.22 -7.98
N ASP A 172 -6.59 -10.54 -8.26
CA ASP A 172 -7.63 -11.45 -7.80
C ASP A 172 -7.61 -11.62 -6.26
N LEU A 173 -6.47 -11.38 -5.61
CA LEU A 173 -6.33 -11.42 -4.15
C LEU A 173 -6.49 -10.04 -3.52
N TRP A 174 -6.02 -9.01 -4.21
CA TRP A 174 -5.98 -7.68 -3.65
C TRP A 174 -7.32 -6.95 -3.80
N ASP A 175 -7.93 -6.99 -4.99
CA ASP A 175 -9.24 -6.41 -5.28
C ASP A 175 -9.87 -7.05 -6.53
N PRO A 176 -10.49 -8.23 -6.40
CA PRO A 176 -11.10 -8.94 -7.53
C PRO A 176 -12.23 -8.17 -8.22
N VAL A 177 -12.83 -7.18 -7.57
CA VAL A 177 -13.93 -6.37 -8.14
C VAL A 177 -13.46 -5.54 -9.33
N ILE A 178 -12.21 -5.06 -9.30
CA ILE A 178 -11.63 -4.29 -10.41
C ILE A 178 -10.94 -5.16 -11.45
N ALA A 179 -10.85 -6.48 -11.24
CA ALA A 179 -10.18 -7.41 -12.14
C ALA A 179 -10.81 -7.39 -13.53
N SER A 180 -10.15 -6.72 -14.45
CA SER A 180 -10.50 -6.63 -15.85
C SER A 180 -9.26 -6.92 -16.70
N PRO A 181 -9.41 -7.32 -17.99
CA PRO A 181 -8.23 -7.56 -18.82
C PRO A 181 -7.25 -6.39 -18.90
N ARG A 182 -7.73 -5.15 -18.75
CA ARG A 182 -6.88 -3.96 -18.70
C ARG A 182 -6.11 -3.89 -17.40
N VAL A 183 -6.78 -4.02 -16.26
CA VAL A 183 -6.18 -3.94 -14.92
C VAL A 183 -5.22 -5.10 -14.70
N CYS A 184 -5.57 -6.33 -15.10
CA CYS A 184 -4.66 -7.48 -14.98
C CYS A 184 -3.39 -7.29 -15.83
N ARG A 185 -3.48 -6.72 -17.06
CA ARG A 185 -2.27 -6.39 -17.84
C ARG A 185 -1.40 -5.33 -17.18
N GLN A 186 -2.00 -4.32 -16.57
CA GLN A 186 -1.28 -3.28 -15.84
C GLN A 186 -0.61 -3.87 -14.58
N ALA A 187 -1.33 -4.70 -13.81
CA ALA A 187 -0.78 -5.42 -12.67
C ALA A 187 0.38 -6.34 -13.08
N ALA A 188 0.22 -7.11 -14.16
CA ALA A 188 1.28 -7.96 -14.70
C ALA A 188 2.56 -7.17 -15.07
N LEU A 189 2.42 -5.96 -15.60
CA LEU A 189 3.55 -5.08 -15.86
C LEU A 189 4.19 -4.61 -14.55
N LEU A 190 3.38 -4.14 -13.59
CA LEU A 190 3.86 -3.71 -12.27
C LEU A 190 4.57 -4.85 -11.54
N GLU A 191 4.00 -6.06 -11.50
CA GLU A 191 4.62 -7.24 -10.89
C GLU A 191 6.04 -7.46 -11.45
N ARG A 192 6.18 -7.54 -12.79
CA ARG A 192 7.47 -7.82 -13.45
C ARG A 192 8.52 -6.73 -13.28
N THR A 193 8.08 -5.48 -13.16
CA THR A 193 9.00 -4.34 -12.98
C THR A 193 9.33 -4.08 -11.52
N SER A 194 8.45 -4.48 -10.61
CA SER A 194 8.67 -4.31 -9.17
C SER A 194 9.65 -5.34 -8.61
N ALA A 195 9.56 -6.59 -9.04
CA ALA A 195 10.42 -7.65 -8.49
C ALA A 195 10.65 -8.79 -9.49
N SER A 196 11.80 -9.44 -9.38
CA SER A 196 11.97 -10.75 -9.98
C SER A 196 11.08 -11.77 -9.27
N ARG A 197 10.69 -12.85 -9.98
CA ARG A 197 9.87 -13.92 -9.38
C ARG A 197 10.49 -14.48 -8.09
N ALA A 198 11.80 -14.63 -8.04
CA ALA A 198 12.49 -15.15 -6.86
C ALA A 198 12.37 -14.19 -5.65
N VAL A 199 12.52 -12.89 -5.87
CA VAL A 199 12.38 -11.87 -4.84
C VAL A 199 10.93 -11.79 -4.36
N ALA A 200 9.96 -11.74 -5.28
CA ALA A 200 8.55 -11.72 -4.94
C ALA A 200 8.13 -12.94 -4.11
N LYS A 201 8.56 -14.15 -4.53
CA LYS A 201 8.29 -15.39 -3.79
C LYS A 201 8.87 -15.35 -2.39
N ALA A 202 10.10 -14.86 -2.24
CA ALA A 202 10.74 -14.75 -0.94
C ALA A 202 9.99 -13.77 -0.01
N TYR A 203 9.56 -12.61 -0.53
CA TYR A 203 8.80 -11.65 0.26
C TYR A 203 7.41 -12.16 0.65
N ILE A 204 6.70 -12.82 -0.28
CA ILE A 204 5.38 -13.40 0.00
C ILE A 204 5.51 -14.51 1.06
N ASP A 205 6.47 -15.43 0.92
CA ASP A 205 6.69 -16.48 1.92
C ASP A 205 7.07 -15.88 3.28
N ALA A 206 7.93 -14.87 3.31
CA ALA A 206 8.29 -14.18 4.54
C ALA A 206 7.08 -13.49 5.19
N ALA A 207 6.23 -12.81 4.42
CA ALA A 207 5.03 -12.15 4.93
C ALA A 207 4.04 -13.17 5.52
N LEU A 208 3.85 -14.32 4.86
CA LEU A 208 3.00 -15.40 5.36
C LEU A 208 3.53 -16.08 6.63
N ARG A 209 4.82 -15.91 6.95
CA ARG A 209 5.48 -16.47 8.16
C ARG A 209 5.74 -15.42 9.23
N THR A 210 5.55 -14.16 8.92
CA THR A 210 5.77 -13.06 9.87
C THR A 210 4.63 -13.00 10.88
N ASP A 211 4.98 -12.80 12.17
CA ASP A 211 4.04 -12.51 13.24
C ASP A 211 4.55 -11.36 14.12
N VAL A 212 3.78 -10.30 14.20
CA VAL A 212 4.03 -9.13 15.06
C VAL A 212 2.93 -8.93 16.10
N SER A 213 2.06 -9.91 16.33
CA SER A 213 0.98 -9.84 17.30
C SER A 213 1.46 -9.54 18.73
N ARG A 214 2.67 -10.01 19.07
CA ARG A 214 3.32 -9.75 20.36
C ARG A 214 4.03 -8.40 20.43
N ILE A 215 4.27 -7.75 19.30
CA ILE A 215 4.89 -6.42 19.20
C ILE A 215 3.82 -5.33 19.21
N ALA A 216 2.69 -5.57 18.55
CA ALA A 216 1.58 -4.63 18.40
C ALA A 216 1.14 -3.97 19.73
N PRO A 217 1.03 -4.70 20.88
CA PRO A 217 0.69 -4.08 22.17
C PRO A 217 1.70 -3.06 22.70
N GLN A 218 2.92 -2.99 22.14
CA GLN A 218 3.96 -2.03 22.53
C GLN A 218 3.85 -0.70 21.78
N VAL A 219 3.06 -0.65 20.72
CA VAL A 219 2.82 0.54 19.91
C VAL A 219 1.95 1.53 20.71
N GLN A 220 2.45 2.76 20.93
CA GLN A 220 1.82 3.76 21.78
C GLN A 220 1.03 4.83 21.00
N CYS A 221 1.28 4.95 19.69
CA CYS A 221 0.59 5.90 18.84
C CYS A 221 -0.80 5.38 18.42
N PRO A 222 -1.70 6.25 17.94
CA PRO A 222 -2.93 5.82 17.28
C PRO A 222 -2.64 4.91 16.08
N VAL A 223 -3.45 3.82 15.93
CA VAL A 223 -3.33 2.89 14.82
C VAL A 223 -4.69 2.72 14.13
N HIS A 224 -4.75 3.11 12.88
CA HIS A 224 -5.94 2.93 12.05
C HIS A 224 -5.73 1.76 11.10
N VAL A 225 -6.43 0.68 11.34
CA VAL A 225 -6.48 -0.47 10.43
C VAL A 225 -7.57 -0.20 9.40
N LEU A 226 -7.18 -0.09 8.15
CA LEU A 226 -8.07 0.15 7.03
C LEU A 226 -8.40 -1.19 6.37
N HIS A 227 -9.69 -1.48 6.24
CA HIS A 227 -10.16 -2.69 5.56
C HIS A 227 -10.83 -2.30 4.24
N MET A 228 -10.32 -2.83 3.14
CA MET A 228 -10.94 -2.75 1.82
C MET A 228 -11.89 -3.94 1.65
N PRO A 229 -13.21 -3.74 1.51
CA PRO A 229 -14.18 -4.85 1.49
C PRO A 229 -14.01 -5.84 0.34
N ALA A 230 -13.34 -5.42 -0.74
CA ALA A 230 -13.04 -6.29 -1.87
C ALA A 230 -11.74 -7.11 -1.70
N ASN A 231 -10.91 -6.79 -0.70
CA ASN A 231 -9.70 -7.56 -0.43
C ASN A 231 -10.04 -8.96 0.09
N THR A 232 -9.25 -9.96 -0.30
CA THR A 232 -9.49 -11.35 0.13
C THR A 232 -9.10 -11.64 1.58
N LEU A 233 -8.40 -10.72 2.25
CA LEU A 233 -8.20 -10.79 3.70
C LEU A 233 -9.56 -10.54 4.39
N PRO A 234 -10.09 -11.46 5.21
CA PRO A 234 -11.39 -11.29 5.83
C PRO A 234 -11.49 -10.09 6.79
N GLU A 235 -12.62 -9.38 6.80
CA GLU A 235 -12.83 -8.27 7.74
C GLU A 235 -12.61 -8.66 9.22
N PRO A 236 -13.05 -9.82 9.71
CA PRO A 236 -12.80 -10.23 11.10
C PRO A 236 -11.30 -10.31 11.43
N VAL A 237 -10.44 -10.66 10.47
CA VAL A 237 -8.96 -10.64 10.64
C VAL A 237 -8.46 -9.20 10.78
N SER A 238 -8.93 -8.28 9.94
CA SER A 238 -8.59 -6.85 10.06
C SER A 238 -9.10 -6.26 11.38
N ARG A 239 -10.26 -6.69 11.84
CA ARG A 239 -10.86 -6.28 13.13
C ARG A 239 -10.02 -6.79 14.30
N HIS A 240 -9.59 -8.05 14.24
CA HIS A 240 -8.69 -8.61 15.22
C HIS A 240 -7.35 -7.87 15.24
N ALA A 241 -6.78 -7.61 14.08
CA ALA A 241 -5.54 -6.83 13.93
C ALA A 241 -5.63 -5.45 14.60
N ALA A 242 -6.76 -4.73 14.45
CA ALA A 242 -6.97 -3.47 15.15
C ALA A 242 -6.99 -3.65 16.68
N GLY A 243 -7.60 -4.73 17.17
CA GLY A 243 -7.68 -5.06 18.59
C GLY A 243 -6.35 -5.42 19.26
N LEU A 244 -5.29 -5.68 18.49
CA LEU A 244 -3.95 -5.94 19.03
C LEU A 244 -3.27 -4.67 19.59
N PHE A 245 -3.70 -3.49 19.15
CA PHE A 245 -3.10 -2.22 19.55
C PHE A 245 -3.88 -1.55 20.67
N PRO A 246 -3.22 -0.94 21.66
CA PRO A 246 -3.89 -0.21 22.77
C PRO A 246 -4.81 0.94 22.28
N ALA A 247 -4.45 1.57 21.16
CA ALA A 247 -5.20 2.66 20.52
C ALA A 247 -5.50 2.31 19.05
N GLY A 248 -5.95 1.07 18.81
CA GLY A 248 -6.25 0.57 17.48
C GLY A 248 -7.73 0.75 17.13
N GLU A 249 -8.01 1.22 15.93
CA GLU A 249 -9.35 1.40 15.37
C GLU A 249 -9.45 0.74 14.00
N LEU A 250 -10.57 0.03 13.73
CA LEU A 250 -10.88 -0.50 12.42
C LEU A 250 -11.73 0.50 11.63
N HIS A 251 -11.34 0.76 10.40
CA HIS A 251 -12.09 1.55 9.44
C HIS A 251 -12.38 0.72 8.19
N VAL A 252 -13.64 0.34 8.00
CA VAL A 252 -14.10 -0.31 6.77
C VAL A 252 -14.32 0.74 5.71
N LEU A 253 -13.52 0.69 4.66
CA LEU A 253 -13.54 1.67 3.59
C LEU A 253 -14.71 1.43 2.63
N ARG A 254 -15.00 2.44 1.80
CA ARG A 254 -15.96 2.30 0.72
C ARG A 254 -15.47 1.25 -0.28
N PRO A 255 -16.35 0.32 -0.73
CA PRO A 255 -15.96 -0.74 -1.65
C PRO A 255 -15.59 -0.18 -3.03
N SER A 256 -14.76 -0.92 -3.74
CA SER A 256 -14.47 -0.68 -5.15
C SER A 256 -15.67 -1.04 -6.03
N GLU A 257 -15.71 -0.47 -7.23
CA GLU A 257 -16.75 -0.75 -8.22
C GLU A 257 -16.13 -1.36 -9.49
N PRO A 258 -16.85 -2.23 -10.21
CA PRO A 258 -16.39 -2.76 -11.49
C PRO A 258 -16.04 -1.63 -12.47
N GLY A 259 -14.92 -1.78 -13.17
CA GLY A 259 -14.45 -0.81 -14.15
C GLY A 259 -13.49 0.25 -13.60
N MET A 260 -13.30 0.34 -12.29
CA MET A 260 -12.26 1.17 -11.70
C MET A 260 -10.86 0.74 -12.16
N SER A 261 -9.93 1.70 -12.23
CA SER A 261 -8.50 1.43 -12.31
C SER A 261 -7.93 1.10 -10.92
N PHE A 262 -6.68 0.66 -10.89
CA PHE A 262 -5.95 0.44 -9.65
C PHE A 262 -5.86 1.72 -8.79
N GLY A 263 -5.57 2.87 -9.40
CA GLY A 263 -5.50 4.15 -8.70
C GLY A 263 -6.86 4.61 -8.17
N GLU A 264 -7.95 4.38 -8.92
CA GLU A 264 -9.31 4.74 -8.48
C GLU A 264 -9.77 3.92 -7.28
N SER A 265 -9.45 2.63 -7.22
CA SER A 265 -9.83 1.77 -6.10
C SER A 265 -9.13 2.17 -4.78
N LEU A 266 -7.99 2.83 -4.85
CA LEU A 266 -7.28 3.38 -3.70
C LEU A 266 -7.79 4.74 -3.21
N ALA A 267 -8.71 5.40 -3.93
CA ALA A 267 -9.20 6.72 -3.53
C ALA A 267 -9.73 6.78 -2.08
N PRO A 268 -10.48 5.77 -1.57
CA PRO A 268 -10.91 5.78 -0.17
C PRO A 268 -9.76 5.75 0.84
N VAL A 269 -8.64 5.11 0.49
CA VAL A 269 -7.43 5.07 1.33
C VAL A 269 -6.80 6.45 1.43
N TRP A 270 -6.67 7.16 0.30
CA TRP A 270 -6.13 8.52 0.25
C TRP A 270 -7.01 9.50 1.04
N GLU A 271 -8.33 9.42 0.84
CA GLU A 271 -9.32 10.23 1.55
C GLU A 271 -9.23 10.04 3.05
N HIS A 272 -9.12 8.79 3.51
CA HIS A 272 -8.99 8.46 4.92
C HIS A 272 -7.68 9.01 5.51
N ASN A 273 -6.54 8.79 4.85
CA ASN A 273 -5.24 9.28 5.31
C ASN A 273 -5.23 10.82 5.40
N ALA A 274 -5.80 11.52 4.43
CA ALA A 274 -5.91 12.96 4.48
C ALA A 274 -6.82 13.45 5.62
N ALA A 275 -7.91 12.73 5.91
CA ALA A 275 -8.79 13.04 7.03
C ALA A 275 -8.08 12.85 8.38
N LEU A 276 -7.29 11.78 8.54
CA LEU A 276 -6.47 11.55 9.74
C LEU A 276 -5.51 12.71 9.99
N ILE A 277 -4.78 13.10 8.94
CA ILE A 277 -3.74 14.13 9.04
C ILE A 277 -4.33 15.51 9.31
N THR A 278 -5.45 15.85 8.67
CA THR A 278 -6.05 17.18 8.79
C THR A 278 -7.06 17.32 9.92
N GLY A 279 -7.50 16.21 10.52
CA GLY A 279 -8.61 16.17 11.46
C GLY A 279 -9.97 16.57 10.84
N ARG A 280 -10.10 16.54 9.51
CA ARG A 280 -11.30 16.93 8.77
C ARG A 280 -11.67 15.86 7.77
N ALA A 281 -12.98 15.53 7.67
CA ALA A 281 -13.48 14.68 6.61
C ALA A 281 -13.18 15.31 5.24
N VAL A 282 -12.57 14.55 4.36
CA VAL A 282 -12.34 14.98 2.97
C VAL A 282 -13.53 14.51 2.15
N PRO A 283 -14.28 15.41 1.49
CA PRO A 283 -15.38 15.01 0.62
C PRO A 283 -14.87 14.07 -0.49
N PRO A 284 -15.66 13.05 -0.90
CA PRO A 284 -15.35 12.26 -2.08
C PRO A 284 -15.14 13.18 -3.29
N ALA A 285 -14.29 12.77 -4.24
CA ALA A 285 -14.15 13.51 -5.49
C ALA A 285 -15.50 13.55 -6.20
N ASP A 286 -15.99 14.76 -6.58
CA ASP A 286 -17.20 14.90 -7.38
C ASP A 286 -16.98 14.16 -8.72
N ARG A 287 -17.75 13.11 -8.96
CA ARG A 287 -17.82 12.47 -10.28
C ARG A 287 -18.64 13.42 -11.18
N LEU A 288 -17.96 14.20 -12.00
CA LEU A 288 -18.60 14.92 -13.10
C LEU A 288 -19.06 13.90 -14.14
N MET A 289 -20.35 13.61 -14.16
CA MET A 289 -20.98 12.91 -15.29
C MET A 289 -21.01 13.86 -16.48
N ALA A 290 -20.01 13.77 -17.36
CA ALA A 290 -20.06 14.46 -18.65
C ALA A 290 -20.85 13.60 -19.63
N THR A 291 -22.03 14.06 -20.04
CA THR A 291 -22.73 13.47 -21.19
C THR A 291 -22.08 14.01 -22.45
N VAL A 292 -21.30 13.18 -23.15
CA VAL A 292 -20.78 13.53 -24.47
C VAL A 292 -21.85 13.20 -25.49
N MET A 293 -22.50 14.23 -26.05
CA MET A 293 -23.44 14.08 -27.15
C MET A 293 -22.65 14.11 -28.46
N PHE A 294 -22.62 13.00 -29.18
CA PHE A 294 -22.13 12.96 -30.56
C PHE A 294 -23.29 13.36 -31.47
N GLU A 295 -23.25 14.55 -32.04
CA GLU A 295 -24.10 14.89 -33.20
C GLU A 295 -23.39 14.43 -34.47
N ASP A 296 -23.95 13.42 -35.11
CA ASP A 296 -23.54 13.04 -36.48
C ASP A 296 -24.28 13.97 -37.46
N VAL A 297 -23.52 14.82 -38.13
CA VAL A 297 -24.07 15.70 -39.18
C VAL A 297 -24.29 14.86 -40.42
N VAL A 298 -25.49 14.29 -40.55
CA VAL A 298 -25.93 13.55 -41.76
C VAL A 298 -25.95 14.56 -42.91
N GLY A 299 -25.03 14.39 -43.86
CA GLY A 299 -25.03 15.16 -45.12
C GLY A 299 -23.74 15.88 -45.48
N SER A 300 -22.62 15.67 -44.76
CA SER A 300 -21.35 16.34 -45.09
C SER A 300 -20.57 15.77 -46.28
N THR A 301 -21.17 14.89 -47.08
CA THR A 301 -20.54 14.30 -48.28
C THR A 301 -20.92 14.98 -49.60
N ASN A 302 -21.60 16.14 -49.56
CA ASN A 302 -21.94 16.92 -50.75
C ASN A 302 -21.48 18.37 -50.62
N LEU A 303 -20.17 18.58 -50.73
CA LEU A 303 -19.56 19.86 -51.13
C LEU A 303 -18.25 19.55 -51.86
#